data_707e14cad7adf54ebf3d127837864bd6
#
_entry.id   707e14cad7adf54ebf3d127837864bd6
#
_cell.length_a   1.000
_cell.length_b   1.000
_cell.length_c   1.000
_cell.angle_alpha   90.00
_cell.angle_beta   90.00
_cell.angle_gamma   90.00
#
_symmetry.space_group_name_H-M   'P 1'
#
loop_
_entity.id
_entity.type
_entity.pdbx_description
1 polymer ?
#
loop_
_entity_poly.entity_id
_entity_poly.type
_entity_poly.pdbx_seq_one_letter_code
_entity_poly.pdbx_strand_id
1 'polypeptide(L)'
;TDQEAEAIIAKDRESHQRDLYESIEKGDFPKWKFQIQLMTEEEADHYRINPFDLTKVWPHKDFPLQDVGILELNRNPENYFAEVEQAAFNPQNIVEGIGFSPDKMLQGRLFSYGDAQRYRLGVNSEQIPVNKPRCPFHAYHRDGAMRVDGNYGSAKSYEPNSYGEWQDSPEKKEPPLKVHGDVYNYNEREYDDDYYSQPGDLFRL
;
A
#
# COMPACT_ATOMS: atom_id res chain seq x y z
N THR A 1 20.09 -7.07 -22.16
CA THR A 1 20.40 -5.79 -22.84
C THR A 1 19.15 -5.17 -23.42
N ASP A 2 19.17 -3.87 -23.73
CA ASP A 2 18.02 -3.17 -24.33
C ASP A 2 17.65 -3.80 -25.70
N GLN A 3 18.64 -4.21 -26.48
CA GLN A 3 18.40 -4.87 -27.77
C GLN A 3 17.71 -6.23 -27.60
N GLU A 4 18.08 -7.02 -26.61
CA GLU A 4 17.40 -8.27 -26.29
C GLU A 4 15.96 -8.04 -25.82
N ALA A 5 15.76 -7.01 -24.97
CA ALA A 5 14.43 -6.62 -24.52
C ALA A 5 13.53 -6.18 -25.69
N GLU A 6 14.04 -5.38 -26.61
CA GLU A 6 13.32 -4.97 -27.81
C GLU A 6 12.94 -6.16 -28.69
N ALA A 7 13.87 -7.12 -28.87
CA ALA A 7 13.61 -8.34 -29.65
C ALA A 7 12.53 -9.22 -29.02
N ILE A 8 12.51 -9.34 -27.69
CA ILE A 8 11.48 -10.08 -26.96
C ILE A 8 10.13 -9.36 -27.07
N ILE A 9 10.09 -8.03 -26.85
CA ILE A 9 8.88 -7.24 -26.97
C ILE A 9 8.29 -7.32 -28.39
N ALA A 10 9.14 -7.26 -29.41
CA ALA A 10 8.70 -7.39 -30.80
C ALA A 10 8.06 -8.73 -31.12
N LYS A 11 8.49 -9.80 -30.43
CA LYS A 11 7.97 -11.15 -30.61
C LYS A 11 6.75 -11.44 -29.72
N ASP A 12 6.80 -11.05 -28.47
CA ASP A 12 5.73 -11.25 -27.50
C ASP A 12 5.76 -10.14 -26.44
N ARG A 13 4.83 -9.19 -26.56
CA ARG A 13 4.71 -8.06 -25.63
C ARG A 13 4.32 -8.48 -24.21
N GLU A 14 3.65 -9.63 -24.10
CA GLU A 14 3.09 -10.17 -22.85
C GLU A 14 3.99 -11.29 -22.28
N SER A 15 5.26 -11.35 -22.68
CA SER A 15 6.19 -12.41 -22.29
C SER A 15 6.31 -12.61 -20.78
N HIS A 16 6.39 -11.53 -20.02
CA HIS A 16 6.47 -11.59 -18.54
C HIS A 16 5.20 -12.16 -17.92
N GLN A 17 4.05 -11.71 -18.36
CA GLN A 17 2.76 -12.16 -17.86
C GLN A 17 2.52 -13.62 -18.23
N ARG A 18 2.89 -14.00 -19.45
CA ARG A 18 2.81 -15.39 -19.91
C ARG A 18 3.70 -16.32 -19.09
N ASP A 19 4.96 -15.95 -18.87
CA ASP A 19 5.90 -16.72 -18.08
C ASP A 19 5.38 -16.97 -16.65
N LEU A 20 4.91 -15.92 -16.00
CA LEU A 20 4.33 -16.01 -14.67
C LEU A 20 3.11 -16.93 -14.62
N TYR A 21 2.17 -16.75 -15.55
CA TYR A 21 0.96 -17.55 -15.64
C TYR A 21 1.27 -19.03 -15.89
N GLU A 22 2.10 -19.31 -16.88
CA GLU A 22 2.46 -20.68 -17.24
C GLU A 22 3.30 -21.39 -16.18
N SER A 23 4.15 -20.66 -15.45
CA SER A 23 4.93 -21.23 -14.34
C SER A 23 4.00 -21.71 -13.23
N ILE A 24 2.99 -20.92 -12.89
CA ILE A 24 1.98 -21.30 -11.88
C ILE A 24 1.15 -22.52 -12.37
N GLU A 25 0.71 -22.53 -13.63
CA GLU A 25 -0.03 -23.66 -14.20
C GLU A 25 0.77 -24.97 -14.22
N LYS A 26 2.08 -24.88 -14.41
CA LYS A 26 3.00 -26.04 -14.40
C LYS A 26 3.36 -26.51 -12.99
N GLY A 27 2.99 -25.75 -11.96
CA GLY A 27 3.36 -26.02 -10.57
C GLY A 27 4.76 -25.57 -10.18
N ASP A 28 5.43 -24.81 -11.03
CA ASP A 28 6.70 -24.14 -10.75
C ASP A 28 6.40 -22.77 -10.16
N PHE A 29 6.10 -22.77 -8.87
CA PHE A 29 5.58 -21.60 -8.18
C PHE A 29 6.67 -20.56 -7.93
N PRO A 30 6.57 -19.35 -8.51
CA PRO A 30 7.50 -18.27 -8.25
C PRO A 30 7.48 -17.84 -6.78
N LYS A 31 8.68 -17.64 -6.21
CA LYS A 31 8.88 -17.33 -4.80
C LYS A 31 9.81 -16.16 -4.61
N TRP A 32 9.49 -15.32 -3.63
CA TRP A 32 10.34 -14.22 -3.19
C TRP A 32 10.53 -14.27 -1.69
N LYS A 33 11.74 -13.97 -1.26
CA LYS A 33 12.01 -13.74 0.16
C LYS A 33 11.43 -12.38 0.56
N PHE A 34 10.60 -12.39 1.60
CA PHE A 34 10.06 -11.17 2.19
C PHE A 34 10.92 -10.76 3.39
N GLN A 35 11.49 -9.58 3.31
CA GLN A 35 12.41 -9.04 4.30
C GLN A 35 11.98 -7.62 4.67
N ILE A 36 12.30 -7.21 5.90
CA ILE A 36 12.04 -5.86 6.41
C ILE A 36 13.32 -5.26 6.98
N GLN A 37 13.35 -3.93 7.06
CA GLN A 37 14.30 -3.17 7.85
C GLN A 37 13.55 -2.46 8.96
N LEU A 38 14.15 -2.37 10.14
CA LEU A 38 13.55 -1.71 11.29
C LEU A 38 14.38 -0.50 11.67
N MET A 39 13.71 0.60 11.94
CA MET A 39 14.28 1.83 12.46
C MET A 39 13.32 2.32 13.55
N THR A 40 13.82 2.64 14.72
CA THR A 40 13.01 3.22 15.78
C THR A 40 12.70 4.68 15.49
N GLU A 41 11.68 5.24 16.13
CA GLU A 41 11.35 6.68 16.00
C GLU A 41 12.53 7.56 16.42
N GLU A 42 13.24 7.18 17.49
CA GLU A 42 14.41 7.92 17.98
C GLU A 42 15.57 7.89 16.97
N GLU A 43 15.81 6.75 16.34
CA GLU A 43 16.81 6.65 15.26
C GLU A 43 16.39 7.49 14.06
N ALA A 44 15.11 7.48 13.70
CA ALA A 44 14.59 8.26 12.58
C ALA A 44 14.76 9.77 12.78
N ASP A 45 14.55 10.25 14.01
CA ASP A 45 14.70 11.66 14.36
C ASP A 45 16.15 12.18 14.23
N HIS A 46 17.13 11.28 14.35
CA HIS A 46 18.55 11.65 14.38
C HIS A 46 19.35 11.09 13.22
N TYR A 47 18.71 10.34 12.33
CA TYR A 47 19.43 9.75 11.22
C TYR A 47 19.84 10.80 10.18
N ARG A 48 21.04 10.63 9.62
CA ARG A 48 21.66 11.58 8.67
C ARG A 48 20.88 11.78 7.36
N ILE A 49 20.05 10.83 6.98
CA ILE A 49 19.19 10.88 5.79
C ILE A 49 17.74 10.89 6.30
N ASN A 50 16.90 11.71 5.71
CA ASN A 50 15.48 11.66 6.01
C ASN A 50 14.91 10.27 5.69
N PRO A 51 14.50 9.47 6.69
CA PRO A 51 14.03 8.10 6.47
C PRO A 51 12.69 8.03 5.73
N PHE A 52 11.98 9.15 5.64
CA PHE A 52 10.70 9.28 4.96
C PHE A 52 10.81 9.88 3.55
N ASP A 53 12.02 10.14 3.08
CA ASP A 53 12.28 10.56 1.71
C ASP A 53 12.33 9.32 0.81
N LEU A 54 11.31 9.12 -0.01
CA LEU A 54 11.21 7.96 -0.89
C LEU A 54 12.24 7.93 -2.04
N THR A 55 13.01 8.99 -2.23
CA THR A 55 14.14 8.99 -3.16
C THR A 55 15.40 8.36 -2.56
N LYS A 56 15.39 8.06 -1.28
CA LYS A 56 16.50 7.47 -0.53
C LYS A 56 16.22 6.00 -0.18
N VAL A 57 17.26 5.25 0.06
CA VAL A 57 17.17 3.89 0.61
C VAL A 57 17.92 3.82 1.95
N TRP A 58 17.45 2.99 2.84
CA TRP A 58 18.11 2.73 4.10
C TRP A 58 19.29 1.77 3.84
N PRO A 59 20.55 2.17 4.15
CA PRO A 59 21.69 1.29 3.95
C PRO A 59 21.59 0.02 4.77
N HIS A 60 21.83 -1.14 4.16
CA HIS A 60 21.77 -2.44 4.84
C HIS A 60 22.82 -2.55 5.96
N LYS A 61 23.89 -1.78 5.88
CA LYS A 61 24.92 -1.72 6.92
C LYS A 61 24.39 -1.13 8.22
N ASP A 62 23.52 -0.10 8.11
CA ASP A 62 23.00 0.61 9.26
C ASP A 62 21.70 -0.05 9.75
N PHE A 63 20.88 -0.50 8.81
CA PHE A 63 19.60 -1.21 9.07
C PHE A 63 19.59 -2.54 8.31
N PRO A 64 20.06 -3.63 8.92
CA PRO A 64 20.14 -4.94 8.27
C PRO A 64 18.77 -5.49 7.88
N LEU A 65 18.71 -6.20 6.76
CA LEU A 65 17.52 -6.93 6.35
C LEU A 65 17.22 -8.07 7.34
N GLN A 66 15.97 -8.17 7.75
CA GLN A 66 15.45 -9.23 8.61
C GLN A 66 14.46 -10.09 7.83
N ASP A 67 14.65 -11.38 7.86
CA ASP A 67 13.76 -12.34 7.19
C ASP A 67 12.42 -12.44 7.92
N VAL A 68 11.33 -12.25 7.20
CA VAL A 68 9.96 -12.36 7.72
C VAL A 68 9.25 -13.59 7.17
N GLY A 69 9.43 -13.87 5.88
CA GLY A 69 8.77 -14.98 5.25
C GLY A 69 9.05 -15.12 3.76
N ILE A 70 8.24 -15.94 3.12
CA ILE A 70 8.30 -16.19 1.68
C ILE A 70 6.94 -15.81 1.08
N LEU A 71 6.97 -15.01 0.04
CA LEU A 71 5.85 -14.78 -0.86
C LEU A 71 5.90 -15.84 -1.96
N GLU A 72 4.84 -16.63 -2.10
CA GLU A 72 4.69 -17.63 -3.15
C GLU A 72 3.43 -17.36 -3.95
N LEU A 73 3.54 -17.37 -5.28
CA LEU A 73 2.40 -17.29 -6.19
C LEU A 73 2.08 -18.71 -6.68
N ASN A 74 0.99 -19.29 -6.17
CA ASN A 74 0.66 -20.70 -6.38
C ASN A 74 -0.73 -20.95 -6.97
N ARG A 75 -1.43 -19.89 -7.38
CA ARG A 75 -2.75 -20.01 -8.01
C ARG A 75 -2.99 -18.86 -8.99
N ASN A 76 -3.42 -19.20 -10.18
CA ASN A 76 -3.96 -18.25 -11.14
C ASN A 76 -5.42 -17.89 -10.81
N PRO A 77 -5.91 -16.69 -11.18
CA PRO A 77 -7.32 -16.37 -11.04
C PRO A 77 -8.17 -17.21 -11.99
N GLU A 78 -9.39 -17.55 -11.58
CA GLU A 78 -10.39 -18.20 -12.44
C GLU A 78 -11.08 -17.16 -13.34
N ASN A 79 -11.29 -15.96 -12.82
CA ASN A 79 -11.85 -14.85 -13.56
C ASN A 79 -10.98 -13.59 -13.34
N TYR A 80 -10.14 -13.31 -14.32
CA TYR A 80 -9.18 -12.20 -14.26
C TYR A 80 -9.86 -10.84 -14.01
N PHE A 81 -10.97 -10.58 -14.69
CA PHE A 81 -11.71 -9.33 -14.52
C PHE A 81 -12.23 -9.16 -13.10
N ALA A 82 -12.88 -10.18 -12.55
CA ALA A 82 -13.48 -10.12 -11.23
C ALA A 82 -12.44 -10.13 -10.08
N GLU A 83 -11.36 -10.91 -10.25
CA GLU A 83 -10.42 -11.19 -9.15
C GLU A 83 -9.16 -10.33 -9.21
N VAL A 84 -8.80 -9.77 -10.37
CA VAL A 84 -7.57 -9.00 -10.56
C VAL A 84 -7.86 -7.58 -11.06
N GLU A 85 -8.55 -7.43 -12.18
CA GLU A 85 -8.74 -6.12 -12.80
C GLU A 85 -9.56 -5.17 -11.92
N GLN A 86 -10.54 -5.67 -11.19
CA GLN A 86 -11.35 -4.90 -10.26
C GLN A 86 -10.74 -4.77 -8.86
N ALA A 87 -9.57 -5.33 -8.59
CA ALA A 87 -8.90 -5.12 -7.33
C ALA A 87 -8.55 -3.64 -7.13
N ALA A 88 -8.90 -3.11 -5.98
CA ALA A 88 -8.82 -1.69 -5.66
C ALA A 88 -7.93 -1.49 -4.43
N PHE A 89 -6.62 -1.45 -4.65
CA PHE A 89 -5.68 -1.14 -3.58
C PHE A 89 -5.82 0.33 -3.16
N ASN A 90 -5.80 0.54 -1.85
CA ASN A 90 -5.83 1.87 -1.27
C ASN A 90 -4.91 1.92 -0.05
N PRO A 91 -3.91 2.81 0.01
CA PRO A 91 -3.02 2.91 1.16
C PRO A 91 -3.72 3.34 2.46
N GLN A 92 -4.97 3.81 2.41
CA GLN A 92 -5.78 4.04 3.60
C GLN A 92 -6.25 2.73 4.26
N ASN A 93 -6.28 1.63 3.54
CA ASN A 93 -6.75 0.34 4.03
C ASN A 93 -5.63 -0.36 4.83
N ILE A 94 -5.37 0.15 6.00
CA ILE A 94 -4.41 -0.41 6.96
C ILE A 94 -5.09 -1.33 7.96
N VAL A 95 -4.28 -2.12 8.64
CA VAL A 95 -4.70 -2.97 9.75
C VAL A 95 -4.19 -2.42 11.07
N GLU A 96 -4.78 -2.84 12.16
CA GLU A 96 -4.33 -2.49 13.50
C GLU A 96 -2.82 -2.76 13.68
N GLY A 97 -2.11 -1.81 14.27
CA GLY A 97 -0.66 -1.85 14.45
C GLY A 97 0.16 -1.30 13.28
N ILE A 98 -0.49 -0.91 12.19
CA ILE A 98 0.16 -0.24 11.05
C ILE A 98 -0.40 1.17 10.93
N GLY A 99 0.45 2.18 11.11
CA GLY A 99 0.09 3.59 10.93
C GLY A 99 0.62 4.19 9.63
N PHE A 100 0.45 5.49 9.51
CA PHE A 100 0.93 6.26 8.37
C PHE A 100 2.24 6.95 8.71
N SER A 101 3.16 7.00 7.76
CA SER A 101 4.38 7.80 7.88
C SER A 101 4.13 9.26 7.46
N PRO A 102 5.01 10.19 7.86
CA PRO A 102 4.94 11.60 7.43
C PRO A 102 5.42 11.84 5.99
N ASP A 103 5.75 10.78 5.25
CA ASP A 103 6.15 10.89 3.85
C ASP A 103 5.09 11.65 3.03
N LYS A 104 5.52 12.71 2.34
CA LYS A 104 4.63 13.58 1.55
C LYS A 104 3.93 12.85 0.41
N MET A 105 4.62 11.91 -0.22
CA MET A 105 4.03 11.11 -1.30
C MET A 105 2.93 10.22 -0.74
N LEU A 106 3.14 9.57 0.41
CA LEU A 106 2.11 8.80 1.09
C LEU A 106 0.91 9.68 1.44
N GLN A 107 1.13 10.86 2.00
CA GLN A 107 0.06 11.80 2.32
C GLN A 107 -0.81 12.13 1.10
N GLY A 108 -0.20 12.39 -0.05
CA GLY A 108 -0.93 12.59 -1.31
C GLY A 108 -1.68 11.34 -1.76
N ARG A 109 -1.07 10.17 -1.62
CA ARG A 109 -1.66 8.89 -1.99
C ARG A 109 -2.88 8.51 -1.15
N LEU A 110 -2.93 8.91 0.12
CA LEU A 110 -4.09 8.69 0.98
C LEU A 110 -5.38 9.32 0.41
N PHE A 111 -5.27 10.42 -0.30
CA PHE A 111 -6.41 11.06 -0.94
C PHE A 111 -6.69 10.51 -2.34
N SER A 112 -5.64 10.33 -3.15
CA SER A 112 -5.79 10.06 -4.58
C SER A 112 -6.33 8.67 -4.89
N TYR A 113 -5.95 7.65 -4.14
CA TYR A 113 -6.37 6.27 -4.45
C TYR A 113 -7.86 6.06 -4.25
N GLY A 114 -8.42 6.54 -3.15
CA GLY A 114 -9.86 6.43 -2.90
C GLY A 114 -10.69 7.13 -3.97
N ASP A 115 -10.25 8.31 -4.41
CA ASP A 115 -10.91 9.04 -5.49
C ASP A 115 -10.80 8.30 -6.84
N ALA A 116 -9.60 7.85 -7.19
CA ALA A 116 -9.36 7.09 -8.41
C ALA A 116 -10.19 5.80 -8.48
N GLN A 117 -10.33 5.08 -7.37
CA GLN A 117 -11.12 3.84 -7.34
C GLN A 117 -12.62 4.11 -7.49
N ARG A 118 -13.14 5.18 -6.90
CA ARG A 118 -14.54 5.60 -7.13
C ARG A 118 -14.81 5.95 -8.59
N TYR A 119 -13.85 6.60 -9.24
CA TYR A 119 -13.95 6.91 -10.66
C TYR A 119 -13.81 5.66 -11.55
N ARG A 120 -12.84 4.80 -11.28
CA ARG A 120 -12.55 3.62 -12.09
C ARG A 120 -13.61 2.52 -11.96
N LEU A 121 -14.06 2.25 -10.73
CA LEU A 121 -14.91 1.10 -10.40
C LEU A 121 -16.31 1.49 -9.94
N GLY A 122 -16.52 2.75 -9.59
CA GLY A 122 -17.78 3.24 -9.05
C GLY A 122 -17.77 3.40 -7.53
N VAL A 123 -18.81 4.08 -7.03
CA VAL A 123 -18.93 4.48 -5.63
C VAL A 123 -19.11 3.30 -4.64
N ASN A 124 -19.39 2.12 -5.14
CA ASN A 124 -19.54 0.88 -4.35
C ASN A 124 -18.34 -0.09 -4.54
N SER A 125 -17.18 0.41 -4.94
CA SER A 125 -15.99 -0.39 -5.21
C SER A 125 -15.55 -1.28 -4.03
N GLU A 126 -15.78 -0.85 -2.80
CA GLU A 126 -15.46 -1.60 -1.59
C GLU A 126 -16.39 -2.81 -1.34
N GLN A 127 -17.52 -2.90 -2.05
CA GLN A 127 -18.43 -4.03 -1.96
C GLN A 127 -18.14 -5.13 -3.00
N ILE A 128 -17.27 -4.87 -3.96
CA ILE A 128 -16.84 -5.89 -4.94
C ILE A 128 -16.14 -7.02 -4.18
N PRO A 129 -16.43 -8.30 -4.44
CA PRO A 129 -15.94 -9.42 -3.65
C PRO A 129 -14.43 -9.45 -3.45
N VAL A 130 -13.63 -9.04 -4.43
CA VAL A 130 -12.16 -8.98 -4.33
C VAL A 130 -11.69 -7.90 -3.34
N ASN A 131 -12.48 -6.84 -3.13
CA ASN A 131 -12.14 -5.70 -2.28
C ASN A 131 -12.80 -5.79 -0.89
N LYS A 132 -13.90 -6.51 -0.81
CA LYS A 132 -14.70 -6.59 0.42
C LYS A 132 -13.95 -7.33 1.54
N PRO A 133 -13.93 -6.83 2.78
CA PRO A 133 -13.41 -7.55 3.92
C PRO A 133 -14.09 -8.92 4.08
N ARG A 134 -13.31 -9.96 4.35
CA ARG A 134 -13.84 -11.32 4.59
C ARG A 134 -14.38 -11.52 5.99
N CYS A 135 -13.91 -10.73 6.95
CA CYS A 135 -14.41 -10.74 8.31
C CYS A 135 -15.61 -9.79 8.46
N PRO A 136 -16.47 -9.98 9.47
CA PRO A 136 -17.55 -9.05 9.78
C PRO A 136 -16.98 -7.78 10.41
N PHE A 137 -16.34 -6.97 9.61
CA PHE A 137 -15.73 -5.71 10.00
C PHE A 137 -16.70 -4.56 9.68
N HIS A 138 -16.95 -3.71 10.65
CA HIS A 138 -17.77 -2.53 10.49
C HIS A 138 -16.85 -1.32 10.28
N ALA A 139 -16.80 -0.84 9.06
CA ALA A 139 -16.17 0.43 8.73
C ALA A 139 -17.21 1.56 8.77
N TYR A 140 -16.77 2.77 9.09
CA TYR A 140 -17.63 3.96 9.02
C TYR A 140 -17.89 4.43 7.59
N HIS A 141 -17.44 3.68 6.61
CA HIS A 141 -17.75 3.91 5.22
C HIS A 141 -19.24 3.68 4.94
N ARG A 142 -19.83 4.63 4.27
CA ARG A 142 -21.19 4.45 3.73
C ARG A 142 -21.06 3.89 2.32
N ASP A 143 -22.03 3.06 1.98
CA ASP A 143 -22.21 2.66 0.59
C ASP A 143 -22.54 3.88 -0.28
N GLY A 144 -22.11 3.84 -1.51
CA GLY A 144 -22.43 4.86 -2.49
C GLY A 144 -23.88 4.79 -2.95
N ALA A 145 -24.28 5.77 -3.72
CA ALA A 145 -25.63 5.82 -4.31
C ALA A 145 -25.98 4.55 -5.09
N MET A 146 -27.26 4.28 -5.27
CA MET A 146 -27.84 3.09 -5.90
C MET A 146 -27.80 1.81 -5.06
N ARG A 147 -27.26 1.82 -3.86
CA ARG A 147 -27.40 0.70 -2.91
C ARG A 147 -28.72 0.80 -2.17
N VAL A 148 -29.41 -0.32 -2.06
CA VAL A 148 -30.70 -0.44 -1.35
C VAL A 148 -30.65 -1.43 -0.20
N ASP A 149 -29.60 -2.23 -0.12
CA ASP A 149 -29.36 -3.31 0.83
C ASP A 149 -28.08 -3.12 1.66
N GLY A 150 -27.48 -1.94 1.57
CA GLY A 150 -26.21 -1.61 2.22
C GLY A 150 -26.34 -0.84 3.54
N ASN A 151 -25.26 -0.20 3.97
CA ASN A 151 -25.13 0.57 5.21
C ASN A 151 -25.55 -0.22 6.46
N TYR A 152 -25.35 -1.53 6.44
CA TYR A 152 -25.67 -2.45 7.55
C TYR A 152 -27.14 -2.40 8.02
N GLY A 153 -28.04 -1.93 7.17
CA GLY A 153 -29.46 -1.80 7.50
C GLY A 153 -29.82 -0.68 8.47
N SER A 154 -28.89 0.21 8.78
CA SER A 154 -29.13 1.30 9.72
C SER A 154 -30.20 2.28 9.23
N ALA A 155 -31.15 2.60 10.10
CA ALA A 155 -32.15 3.64 9.86
C ALA A 155 -31.59 5.06 10.12
N LYS A 156 -30.42 5.18 10.71
CA LYS A 156 -29.80 6.45 11.05
C LYS A 156 -28.87 6.92 9.93
N SER A 157 -28.76 8.24 9.80
CA SER A 157 -28.07 8.84 8.66
C SER A 157 -26.57 9.02 8.82
N TYR A 158 -26.02 8.77 10.01
CA TYR A 158 -24.60 8.96 10.32
C TYR A 158 -24.09 8.02 11.42
N GLU A 159 -22.81 7.71 11.36
CA GLU A 159 -22.11 6.87 12.34
C GLU A 159 -20.64 7.32 12.45
N PRO A 160 -20.04 7.26 13.65
CA PRO A 160 -20.68 6.98 14.94
C PRO A 160 -21.72 8.05 15.29
N ASN A 161 -22.69 7.70 16.09
CA ASN A 161 -23.79 8.59 16.43
C ASN A 161 -24.06 8.64 17.93
N SER A 162 -24.93 9.60 18.34
CA SER A 162 -25.30 9.77 19.74
C SER A 162 -26.17 8.64 20.31
N TYR A 163 -26.62 7.73 19.51
CA TYR A 163 -27.38 6.55 19.94
C TYR A 163 -26.48 5.41 20.45
N GLY A 164 -25.16 5.52 20.24
CA GLY A 164 -24.19 4.57 20.77
C GLY A 164 -24.18 3.19 20.08
N GLU A 165 -24.73 3.09 18.89
CA GLU A 165 -24.74 1.81 18.14
C GLU A 165 -23.38 1.39 17.66
N TRP A 166 -22.55 2.36 17.32
CA TRP A 166 -21.19 2.17 16.86
C TRP A 166 -20.25 3.07 17.66
N GLN A 167 -19.19 2.51 18.19
CA GLN A 167 -18.20 3.22 18.96
C GLN A 167 -16.81 2.79 18.56
N ASP A 168 -15.87 3.74 18.58
CA ASP A 168 -14.46 3.42 18.45
C ASP A 168 -14.02 2.47 19.56
N SER A 169 -13.10 1.58 19.25
CA SER A 169 -12.43 0.76 20.25
C SER A 169 -11.30 1.58 20.90
N PRO A 170 -11.48 2.11 22.13
CA PRO A 170 -10.46 2.96 22.74
C PRO A 170 -9.16 2.22 23.03
N GLU A 171 -9.23 0.89 23.12
CA GLU A 171 -8.08 0.02 23.37
C GLU A 171 -7.17 -0.12 22.14
N LYS A 172 -7.68 0.27 20.98
CA LYS A 172 -7.03 0.05 19.67
C LYS A 172 -6.63 1.34 18.98
N LYS A 173 -6.53 2.43 19.74
CA LYS A 173 -6.04 3.69 19.21
C LYS A 173 -4.57 3.56 18.85
N GLU A 174 -4.26 3.89 17.62
CA GLU A 174 -2.88 4.06 17.21
C GLU A 174 -2.23 5.21 17.98
N PRO A 175 -0.95 5.09 18.35
CA PRO A 175 -0.24 6.21 18.92
C PRO A 175 -0.25 7.37 17.91
N PRO A 176 -0.49 8.61 18.37
CA PRO A 176 -0.45 9.76 17.50
C PRO A 176 0.95 9.89 16.88
N LEU A 177 1.01 10.16 15.60
CA LEU A 177 2.25 10.47 14.92
C LEU A 177 2.87 11.70 15.57
N LYS A 178 4.12 11.58 16.03
CA LYS A 178 4.86 12.74 16.51
C LYS A 178 5.23 13.60 15.32
N VAL A 179 4.74 14.81 15.30
CA VAL A 179 5.09 15.82 14.31
C VAL A 179 6.10 16.77 14.96
N HIS A 180 7.30 16.83 14.41
CA HIS A 180 8.33 17.73 14.85
C HIS A 180 8.28 19.03 14.04
N GLY A 181 8.54 20.15 14.69
CA GLY A 181 8.53 21.46 14.05
C GLY A 181 7.13 22.02 13.79
N ASP A 182 7.08 23.01 12.93
CA ASP A 182 5.84 23.68 12.54
C ASP A 182 4.99 22.80 11.62
N VAL A 183 3.75 22.60 11.97
CA VAL A 183 2.81 21.64 11.35
C VAL A 183 2.58 21.90 9.85
N TYR A 184 2.82 23.11 9.38
CA TYR A 184 2.56 23.49 7.99
C TYR A 184 3.76 23.34 7.06
N ASN A 185 4.92 22.93 7.56
CA ASN A 185 6.11 22.88 6.72
C ASN A 185 7.01 21.69 7.06
N TYR A 186 6.98 20.69 6.18
CA TYR A 186 8.02 19.67 6.19
C TYR A 186 9.33 20.32 5.73
N ASN A 187 10.31 20.40 6.62
CA ASN A 187 11.54 21.09 6.33
C ASN A 187 12.57 20.12 5.73
N GLU A 188 12.56 19.99 4.41
CA GLU A 188 13.56 19.21 3.69
C GLU A 188 14.99 19.76 3.82
N ARG A 189 15.14 21.02 4.27
CA ARG A 189 16.43 21.69 4.37
C ARG A 189 17.29 21.20 5.54
N GLU A 190 16.74 20.41 6.44
CA GLU A 190 17.48 19.81 7.55
C GLU A 190 18.20 18.51 7.16
N TYR A 191 17.90 17.99 5.97
CA TYR A 191 18.44 16.75 5.46
C TYR A 191 19.35 16.98 4.25
N ASP A 192 20.13 15.97 3.94
CA ASP A 192 20.97 15.97 2.73
C ASP A 192 20.10 16.00 1.47
N ASP A 193 20.23 17.08 0.69
CA ASP A 193 19.50 17.29 -0.56
C ASP A 193 20.09 16.50 -1.75
N ASP A 194 21.04 15.61 -1.52
CA ASP A 194 21.63 14.82 -2.57
C ASP A 194 20.72 13.66 -3.02
N TYR A 195 20.02 13.88 -4.10
CA TYR A 195 19.12 12.91 -4.73
C TYR A 195 19.81 11.98 -5.74
N TYR A 196 21.11 12.14 -6.00
CA TYR A 196 21.79 11.50 -7.12
C TYR A 196 22.89 10.52 -6.69
N SER A 197 23.54 10.74 -5.56
CA SER A 197 24.68 9.91 -5.14
C SER A 197 24.29 8.46 -4.90
N GLN A 198 23.21 8.19 -4.17
CA GLN A 198 22.77 6.81 -3.90
C GLN A 198 22.44 6.03 -5.19
N PRO A 199 21.58 6.55 -6.10
CA PRO A 199 21.34 5.90 -7.40
C PRO A 199 22.60 5.77 -8.24
N GLY A 200 23.47 6.78 -8.22
CA GLY A 200 24.75 6.77 -8.95
C GLY A 200 25.71 5.70 -8.46
N ASP A 201 25.78 5.47 -7.16
CA ASP A 201 26.60 4.42 -6.59
C ASP A 201 26.07 3.02 -6.92
N LEU A 202 24.75 2.84 -6.89
CA LEU A 202 24.12 1.59 -7.33
C LEU A 202 24.40 1.30 -8.81
N PHE A 203 24.42 2.33 -9.65
CA PHE A 203 24.70 2.19 -11.08
C PHE A 203 26.15 1.83 -11.38
N ARG A 204 27.10 2.19 -10.49
CA ARG A 204 28.53 1.91 -10.65
C ARG A 204 28.96 0.54 -10.15
N LEU A 205 28.08 -0.17 -9.44
CA LEU A 205 28.30 -1.56 -9.00
C LEU A 205 28.07 -2.54 -10.16
#